data_73bece2a60946126becee11a2ae27fb8
#
_entry.id   73bece2a60946126becee11a2ae27fb8
#
_cell.length_a   1.000
_cell.length_b   1.000
_cell.length_c   1.000
_cell.angle_alpha   90.00
_cell.angle_beta   90.00
_cell.angle_gamma   90.00
#
_symmetry.space_group_name_H-M   'P 1'
#
loop_
_entity.id
_entity.type
_entity.pdbx_description
1 polymer ?
#
loop_
_entity_poly.entity_id
_entity_poly.type
_entity_poly.pdbx_seq_one_letter_code
_entity_poly.pdbx_strand_id
1 'polypeptide(L)'
;MNRPTRAPAFVVCLLVAAAPLRAADVSVVAAADLKFALDSILIDFRKERPDVAVKVTYGSSGNFFSQLSNRAPFDVFLSADAEYPRKLEEAGLVLEGTRFLYAVGRIVLFVPLASPLEIEKAGIKALADSRVRHVAIANPRHAPYGRAAEAAMRSLGVYDVVKEKLVLGENVAQTAQFVETGSADAGIIALGLALALELRTTGRFVEIPLSSYPEIEQGGAILKSTKEPEAARSLRTFLLGPKARETLKRFGFFLPDA
;
A
#
# COMPACT_ATOMS: atom_id res chain seq x y z
N MET A 1 17.22 -87.45 0.37
CA MET A 1 17.51 -86.32 -0.50
C MET A 1 16.42 -85.30 -0.24
N ASN A 2 16.68 -84.35 0.73
CA ASN A 2 15.73 -83.27 1.08
C ASN A 2 16.13 -82.01 0.32
N ARG A 3 15.20 -81.43 -0.49
CA ARG A 3 15.37 -80.15 -1.13
C ARG A 3 14.77 -79.05 -0.18
N PRO A 4 15.47 -77.92 0.07
CA PRO A 4 14.91 -76.87 0.83
C PRO A 4 13.97 -75.97 -0.04
N THR A 5 12.75 -75.79 0.41
CA THR A 5 11.77 -74.83 -0.16
C THR A 5 12.17 -73.43 0.22
N ARG A 6 12.50 -72.63 -0.82
CA ARG A 6 12.72 -71.16 -0.64
C ARG A 6 11.37 -70.44 -0.61
N ALA A 7 11.06 -69.77 0.50
CA ALA A 7 9.91 -68.86 0.59
C ALA A 7 10.20 -67.54 -0.16
N PRO A 8 9.23 -66.97 -0.89
CA PRO A 8 9.41 -65.68 -1.56
C PRO A 8 9.36 -64.55 -0.52
N ALA A 9 10.39 -63.69 -0.53
CA ALA A 9 10.40 -62.45 0.24
C ALA A 9 9.48 -61.42 -0.46
N PHE A 10 8.37 -61.07 0.16
CA PHE A 10 7.51 -59.94 -0.27
C PHE A 10 8.17 -58.62 0.14
N VAL A 11 8.69 -57.88 -0.84
CA VAL A 11 9.12 -56.50 -0.67
C VAL A 11 7.87 -55.61 -0.72
N VAL A 12 7.41 -55.12 0.45
CA VAL A 12 6.34 -54.14 0.52
C VAL A 12 6.96 -52.77 0.22
N CYS A 13 6.79 -52.26 -1.00
CA CYS A 13 7.08 -50.88 -1.35
C CYS A 13 6.01 -49.97 -0.69
N LEU A 14 6.38 -49.26 0.37
CA LEU A 14 5.56 -48.20 0.92
C LEU A 14 5.58 -47.00 -0.08
N LEU A 15 4.54 -46.87 -0.88
CA LEU A 15 4.29 -45.64 -1.65
C LEU A 15 3.85 -44.55 -0.67
N VAL A 16 4.79 -43.66 -0.25
CA VAL A 16 4.48 -42.44 0.42
C VAL A 16 3.82 -41.52 -0.63
N ALA A 17 2.50 -41.43 -0.61
CA ALA A 17 1.75 -40.46 -1.39
C ALA A 17 2.09 -39.06 -0.86
N ALA A 18 2.93 -38.29 -1.58
CA ALA A 18 3.13 -36.88 -1.32
C ALA A 18 1.79 -36.19 -1.60
N ALA A 19 1.08 -35.79 -0.54
CA ALA A 19 -0.07 -34.91 -0.66
C ALA A 19 0.39 -33.61 -1.34
N PRO A 20 -0.35 -33.08 -2.33
CA PRO A 20 0.01 -31.79 -2.93
C PRO A 20 0.03 -30.74 -1.81
N LEU A 21 1.17 -30.08 -1.63
CA LEU A 21 1.29 -28.95 -0.71
C LEU A 21 0.35 -27.87 -1.26
N ARG A 22 -0.79 -27.66 -0.59
CA ARG A 22 -1.71 -26.57 -0.96
C ARG A 22 -1.01 -25.27 -0.61
N ALA A 23 -0.83 -24.39 -1.60
CA ALA A 23 -0.32 -23.06 -1.36
C ALA A 23 -1.24 -22.34 -0.36
N ALA A 24 -0.65 -21.70 0.65
CA ALA A 24 -1.39 -20.87 1.57
C ALA A 24 -1.86 -19.59 0.85
N ASP A 25 -3.14 -19.26 0.97
CA ASP A 25 -3.73 -18.07 0.35
C ASP A 25 -3.81 -16.94 1.38
N VAL A 26 -3.02 -15.87 1.23
CA VAL A 26 -3.03 -14.68 2.09
C VAL A 26 -3.74 -13.53 1.37
N SER A 27 -4.85 -13.06 1.95
CA SER A 27 -5.61 -11.92 1.47
C SER A 27 -5.16 -10.64 2.19
N VAL A 28 -4.71 -9.66 1.43
CA VAL A 28 -4.18 -8.39 1.94
C VAL A 28 -5.07 -7.24 1.50
N VAL A 29 -5.44 -6.35 2.42
CA VAL A 29 -5.93 -5.02 2.08
C VAL A 29 -4.81 -4.02 2.32
N ALA A 30 -4.50 -3.20 1.33
CA ALA A 30 -3.38 -2.27 1.36
C ALA A 30 -3.79 -0.87 0.91
N ALA A 31 -3.22 0.14 1.56
CA ALA A 31 -3.35 1.52 1.12
C ALA A 31 -2.84 1.67 -0.31
N ALA A 32 -3.59 2.43 -1.12
CA ALA A 32 -3.39 2.50 -2.56
C ALA A 32 -2.07 3.17 -3.00
N ASP A 33 -1.43 3.92 -2.12
CA ASP A 33 -0.09 4.48 -2.34
C ASP A 33 1.00 3.41 -2.44
N LEU A 34 0.79 2.23 -1.83
CA LEU A 34 1.70 1.09 -1.87
C LEU A 34 1.69 0.33 -3.20
N LYS A 35 0.71 0.58 -4.07
CA LYS A 35 0.44 -0.31 -5.21
C LYS A 35 1.71 -0.78 -5.92
N PHE A 36 2.50 0.12 -6.47
CA PHE A 36 3.68 -0.26 -7.27
C PHE A 36 4.83 -0.80 -6.42
N ALA A 37 5.03 -0.24 -5.22
CA ALA A 37 6.04 -0.72 -4.29
C ALA A 37 5.73 -2.14 -3.80
N LEU A 38 4.50 -2.38 -3.37
CA LEU A 38 4.09 -3.69 -2.85
C LEU A 38 4.05 -4.74 -3.96
N ASP A 39 3.55 -4.41 -5.16
CA ASP A 39 3.57 -5.31 -6.31
C ASP A 39 5.02 -5.77 -6.63
N SER A 40 6.00 -4.81 -6.60
CA SER A 40 7.43 -5.13 -6.76
C SER A 40 7.97 -6.02 -5.63
N ILE A 41 7.61 -5.73 -4.39
CA ILE A 41 8.01 -6.51 -3.20
C ILE A 41 7.46 -7.95 -3.31
N LEU A 42 6.22 -8.11 -3.74
CA LEU A 42 5.58 -9.42 -3.85
C LEU A 42 6.16 -10.29 -4.97
N ILE A 43 6.76 -9.70 -5.99
CA ILE A 43 7.54 -10.46 -6.99
C ILE A 43 8.72 -11.16 -6.31
N ASP A 44 9.43 -10.47 -5.43
CA ASP A 44 10.58 -11.04 -4.73
C ASP A 44 10.15 -11.97 -3.58
N PHE A 45 9.07 -11.65 -2.88
CA PHE A 45 8.49 -12.55 -1.89
C PHE A 45 8.10 -13.91 -2.48
N ARG A 46 7.47 -13.92 -3.66
CA ARG A 46 7.06 -15.16 -4.34
C ARG A 46 8.25 -16.04 -4.72
N LYS A 47 9.44 -15.48 -5.00
CA LYS A 47 10.65 -16.25 -5.26
C LYS A 47 11.15 -16.98 -4.01
N GLU A 48 10.99 -16.37 -2.82
CA GLU A 48 11.41 -16.95 -1.55
C GLU A 48 10.34 -17.88 -0.95
N ARG A 49 9.06 -17.57 -1.19
CA ARG A 49 7.91 -18.33 -0.68
C ARG A 49 6.93 -18.67 -1.80
N PRO A 50 7.33 -19.58 -2.71
CA PRO A 50 6.45 -20.04 -3.79
C PRO A 50 5.23 -20.83 -3.30
N ASP A 51 5.28 -21.28 -2.06
CA ASP A 51 4.20 -21.95 -1.32
C ASP A 51 3.12 -21.01 -0.79
N VAL A 52 3.30 -19.68 -0.90
CA VAL A 52 2.36 -18.66 -0.41
C VAL A 52 1.85 -17.80 -1.57
N ALA A 53 0.56 -17.86 -1.83
CA ALA A 53 -0.11 -16.97 -2.76
C ALA A 53 -0.65 -15.74 -2.02
N VAL A 54 -0.29 -14.54 -2.47
CA VAL A 54 -0.76 -13.27 -1.87
C VAL A 54 -1.69 -12.58 -2.85
N LYS A 55 -2.91 -12.25 -2.39
CA LYS A 55 -3.91 -11.48 -3.13
C LYS A 55 -4.09 -10.13 -2.46
N VAL A 56 -3.85 -9.04 -3.20
CA VAL A 56 -3.92 -7.67 -2.65
C VAL A 56 -5.13 -6.94 -3.22
N THR A 57 -5.87 -6.29 -2.34
CA THR A 57 -6.88 -5.28 -2.68
C THR A 57 -6.39 -3.92 -2.26
N TYR A 58 -6.25 -3.00 -3.21
CA TYR A 58 -5.79 -1.64 -2.97
C TYR A 58 -6.97 -0.68 -2.78
N GLY A 59 -6.86 0.23 -1.80
CA GLY A 59 -7.93 1.20 -1.53
C GLY A 59 -7.58 2.22 -0.46
N SER A 60 -8.58 2.85 0.10
CA SER A 60 -8.43 3.81 1.19
C SER A 60 -8.30 3.11 2.54
N SER A 61 -7.32 3.52 3.36
CA SER A 61 -7.10 2.95 4.69
C SER A 61 -8.31 3.07 5.61
N GLY A 62 -9.04 4.18 5.57
CA GLY A 62 -10.21 4.38 6.42
C GLY A 62 -11.38 3.49 6.01
N ASN A 63 -11.57 3.24 4.70
CA ASN A 63 -12.60 2.31 4.24
C ASN A 63 -12.27 0.87 4.63
N PHE A 64 -11.01 0.47 4.51
CA PHE A 64 -10.57 -0.84 5.00
C PHE A 64 -10.71 -0.95 6.51
N PHE A 65 -10.33 0.08 7.27
CA PHE A 65 -10.56 0.10 8.71
C PHE A 65 -12.04 -0.14 9.06
N SER A 66 -12.97 0.53 8.36
CA SER A 66 -14.41 0.32 8.58
C SER A 66 -14.83 -1.12 8.26
N GLN A 67 -14.38 -1.70 7.14
CA GLN A 67 -14.67 -3.08 6.76
C GLN A 67 -14.12 -4.07 7.79
N LEU A 68 -12.86 -3.88 8.23
CA LEU A 68 -12.19 -4.75 9.19
C LEU A 68 -12.81 -4.65 10.60
N SER A 69 -13.27 -3.46 10.99
CA SER A 69 -14.05 -3.28 12.24
C SER A 69 -15.37 -4.07 12.21
N ASN A 70 -15.92 -4.29 11.00
CA ASN A 70 -17.07 -5.16 10.74
C ASN A 70 -16.66 -6.60 10.38
N ARG A 71 -15.43 -7.00 10.70
CA ARG A 71 -14.90 -8.36 10.54
C ARG A 71 -14.88 -8.87 9.10
N ALA A 72 -14.59 -7.99 8.12
CA ALA A 72 -14.35 -8.43 6.75
C ALA A 72 -13.20 -9.47 6.72
N PRO A 73 -13.30 -10.53 5.91
CA PRO A 73 -12.40 -11.69 5.95
C PRO A 73 -11.08 -11.46 5.20
N PHE A 74 -10.21 -10.66 5.78
CA PHE A 74 -8.84 -10.45 5.30
C PHE A 74 -7.83 -10.94 6.33
N ASP A 75 -6.60 -11.20 5.89
CA ASP A 75 -5.53 -11.74 6.72
C ASP A 75 -4.56 -10.66 7.18
N VAL A 76 -4.23 -9.71 6.30
CA VAL A 76 -3.26 -8.64 6.58
C VAL A 76 -3.82 -7.29 6.17
N PHE A 77 -3.60 -6.29 7.02
CA PHE A 77 -3.90 -4.89 6.75
C PHE A 77 -2.62 -4.07 6.68
N LEU A 78 -2.42 -3.34 5.58
CA LEU A 78 -1.33 -2.37 5.37
C LEU A 78 -1.95 -0.99 5.17
N SER A 79 -1.82 -0.14 6.17
CA SER A 79 -2.49 1.16 6.26
C SER A 79 -1.51 2.32 6.05
N ALA A 80 -1.92 3.36 5.35
CA ALA A 80 -1.22 4.64 5.29
C ALA A 80 -1.47 5.53 6.53
N ASP A 81 -1.99 4.96 7.61
CA ASP A 81 -2.17 5.63 8.90
C ASP A 81 -2.03 4.57 9.99
N ALA A 82 -0.97 4.65 10.80
CA ALA A 82 -0.64 3.70 11.85
C ALA A 82 -1.71 3.63 12.96
N GLU A 83 -2.55 4.66 13.08
CA GLU A 83 -3.65 4.70 14.03
C GLU A 83 -4.74 3.66 13.74
N TYR A 84 -4.99 3.33 12.48
CA TYR A 84 -6.00 2.33 12.14
C TYR A 84 -5.64 0.92 12.61
N PRO A 85 -4.44 0.37 12.35
CA PRO A 85 -4.01 -0.90 12.94
C PRO A 85 -4.02 -0.87 14.47
N ARG A 86 -3.63 0.26 15.12
CA ARG A 86 -3.68 0.42 16.56
C ARG A 86 -5.12 0.29 17.10
N LYS A 87 -6.07 0.98 16.50
CA LYS A 87 -7.50 0.90 16.88
C LYS A 87 -8.09 -0.50 16.69
N LEU A 88 -7.68 -1.23 15.63
CA LEU A 88 -8.09 -2.62 15.45
C LEU A 88 -7.49 -3.54 16.52
N GLU A 89 -6.24 -3.30 16.95
CA GLU A 89 -5.59 -4.02 18.05
C GLU A 89 -6.34 -3.80 19.37
N GLU A 90 -6.68 -2.55 19.72
CA GLU A 90 -7.47 -2.18 20.89
C GLU A 90 -8.87 -2.81 20.88
N ALA A 91 -9.46 -2.98 19.70
CA ALA A 91 -10.72 -3.67 19.51
C ALA A 91 -10.59 -5.22 19.55
N GLY A 92 -9.39 -5.76 19.76
CA GLY A 92 -9.14 -7.21 19.82
C GLY A 92 -9.26 -7.93 18.47
N LEU A 93 -9.11 -7.20 17.35
CA LEU A 93 -9.25 -7.72 15.99
C LEU A 93 -7.90 -8.06 15.34
N VAL A 94 -6.80 -7.75 16.00
CA VAL A 94 -5.42 -8.01 15.54
C VAL A 94 -4.86 -9.22 16.29
N LEU A 95 -4.05 -10.03 15.60
CA LEU A 95 -3.29 -11.10 16.22
C LEU A 95 -2.19 -10.48 17.09
N GLU A 96 -2.13 -10.90 18.34
CA GLU A 96 -1.25 -10.32 19.36
C GLU A 96 0.22 -10.22 18.89
N GLY A 97 0.85 -9.07 19.14
CA GLY A 97 2.26 -8.80 18.80
C GLY A 97 2.55 -8.71 17.30
N THR A 98 1.52 -8.56 16.45
CA THR A 98 1.72 -8.52 15.00
C THR A 98 1.57 -7.14 14.38
N ARG A 99 1.22 -6.12 15.15
CA ARG A 99 1.23 -4.73 14.67
C ARG A 99 2.67 -4.27 14.42
N PHE A 100 2.89 -3.49 13.37
CA PHE A 100 4.20 -2.99 12.97
C PHE A 100 4.10 -1.68 12.19
N LEU A 101 5.18 -0.90 12.20
CA LEU A 101 5.39 0.23 11.30
C LEU A 101 6.29 -0.26 10.15
N TYR A 102 6.04 0.23 8.93
CA TYR A 102 6.82 -0.21 7.77
C TYR A 102 7.34 0.93 6.90
N ALA A 103 6.69 2.10 6.90
CA ALA A 103 7.06 3.23 6.07
C ALA A 103 6.54 4.56 6.62
N VAL A 104 7.07 5.65 6.08
CA VAL A 104 6.51 7.00 6.18
C VAL A 104 6.33 7.54 4.77
N GLY A 105 5.09 7.95 4.47
CA GLY A 105 4.70 8.44 3.16
C GLY A 105 4.98 9.92 2.96
N ARG A 106 4.99 10.35 1.70
CA ARG A 106 5.11 11.75 1.28
C ARG A 106 4.07 12.10 0.24
N ILE A 107 3.72 13.38 0.14
CA ILE A 107 2.85 13.92 -0.90
C ILE A 107 3.59 14.83 -1.86
N VAL A 108 3.10 14.84 -3.10
CA VAL A 108 3.63 15.67 -4.19
C VAL A 108 2.48 16.36 -4.92
N LEU A 109 2.76 17.53 -5.46
CA LEU A 109 1.92 18.13 -6.50
C LEU A 109 2.29 17.52 -7.84
N PHE A 110 1.33 16.87 -8.49
CA PHE A 110 1.49 16.17 -9.76
C PHE A 110 0.63 16.84 -10.85
N VAL A 111 1.19 17.00 -12.03
CA VAL A 111 0.52 17.55 -13.20
C VAL A 111 0.89 16.75 -14.45
N PRO A 112 0.05 16.74 -15.52
CA PRO A 112 0.42 16.15 -16.80
C PRO A 112 1.72 16.78 -17.35
N LEU A 113 2.50 16.03 -18.14
CA LEU A 113 3.73 16.54 -18.78
C LEU A 113 3.49 17.81 -19.61
N ALA A 114 2.37 17.86 -20.34
CA ALA A 114 1.99 18.99 -21.17
C ALA A 114 1.38 20.18 -20.40
N SER A 115 1.28 20.07 -19.06
CA SER A 115 0.69 21.14 -18.25
C SER A 115 1.50 22.43 -18.35
N PRO A 116 0.86 23.61 -18.59
CA PRO A 116 1.53 24.90 -18.64
C PRO A 116 1.85 25.48 -17.25
N LEU A 117 1.59 24.76 -16.18
CA LEU A 117 1.81 25.23 -14.81
C LEU A 117 3.29 25.17 -14.45
N GLU A 118 3.84 26.26 -13.92
CA GLU A 118 5.25 26.32 -13.47
C GLU A 118 5.41 25.75 -12.05
N ILE A 119 5.10 24.46 -11.86
CA ILE A 119 5.09 23.83 -10.53
C ILE A 119 6.47 23.81 -9.87
N GLU A 120 7.56 23.73 -10.65
CA GLU A 120 8.93 23.72 -10.14
C GLU A 120 9.29 25.05 -9.46
N LYS A 121 8.70 26.15 -9.93
CA LYS A 121 8.94 27.50 -9.41
C LYS A 121 7.96 27.89 -8.31
N ALA A 122 6.68 27.58 -8.53
CA ALA A 122 5.59 28.04 -7.67
C ALA A 122 5.21 27.02 -6.57
N GLY A 123 5.65 25.75 -6.70
CA GLY A 123 5.24 24.68 -5.80
C GLY A 123 3.71 24.54 -5.79
N ILE A 124 3.14 24.27 -4.62
CA ILE A 124 1.68 24.13 -4.43
C ILE A 124 0.91 25.42 -4.79
N LYS A 125 1.55 26.58 -4.77
CA LYS A 125 0.90 27.85 -5.14
C LYS A 125 0.51 27.90 -6.62
N ALA A 126 1.07 27.03 -7.47
CA ALA A 126 0.62 26.87 -8.86
C ALA A 126 -0.85 26.46 -8.97
N LEU A 127 -1.44 25.87 -7.93
CA LEU A 127 -2.87 25.53 -7.89
C LEU A 127 -3.80 26.78 -7.90
N ALA A 128 -3.28 27.95 -7.55
CA ALA A 128 -4.02 29.21 -7.60
C ALA A 128 -4.07 29.84 -9.01
N ASP A 129 -3.34 29.30 -9.98
CA ASP A 129 -3.38 29.76 -11.36
C ASP A 129 -4.81 29.67 -11.92
N SER A 130 -5.21 30.68 -12.69
CA SER A 130 -6.56 30.77 -13.29
C SER A 130 -6.86 29.65 -14.30
N ARG A 131 -5.85 29.03 -14.85
CA ARG A 131 -5.95 27.88 -15.76
C ARG A 131 -6.33 26.59 -15.04
N VAL A 132 -6.12 26.50 -13.71
CA VAL A 132 -6.51 25.36 -12.90
C VAL A 132 -8.00 25.42 -12.60
N ARG A 133 -8.77 24.49 -13.12
CA ARG A 133 -10.21 24.36 -12.91
C ARG A 133 -10.56 23.23 -11.96
N HIS A 134 -9.80 22.13 -11.99
CA HIS A 134 -10.01 20.95 -11.15
C HIS A 134 -8.71 20.52 -10.50
N VAL A 135 -8.75 20.31 -9.18
CA VAL A 135 -7.63 19.82 -8.36
C VAL A 135 -8.05 18.52 -7.70
N ALA A 136 -7.39 17.42 -8.04
CA ALA A 136 -7.68 16.13 -7.46
C ALA A 136 -6.95 15.92 -6.12
N ILE A 137 -7.68 15.47 -5.09
CA ILE A 137 -7.13 14.93 -3.85
C ILE A 137 -7.90 13.67 -3.47
N ALA A 138 -7.28 12.78 -2.68
CA ALA A 138 -8.03 11.70 -2.08
C ALA A 138 -9.03 12.26 -1.04
N ASN A 139 -10.17 11.61 -0.87
CA ASN A 139 -11.21 12.11 0.05
C ASN A 139 -10.71 12.14 1.50
N PRO A 140 -10.57 13.32 2.15
CA PRO A 140 -10.01 13.45 3.49
C PRO A 140 -10.80 12.71 4.58
N ARG A 141 -12.08 12.40 4.33
CA ARG A 141 -12.94 11.71 5.31
C ARG A 141 -12.42 10.33 5.66
N HIS A 142 -11.76 9.64 4.72
CA HIS A 142 -11.30 8.25 4.91
C HIS A 142 -9.90 7.97 4.35
N ALA A 143 -9.29 8.91 3.60
CA ALA A 143 -7.98 8.74 3.00
C ALA A 143 -6.91 9.56 3.74
N PRO A 144 -5.87 8.93 4.32
CA PRO A 144 -4.78 9.63 5.00
C PRO A 144 -4.07 10.64 4.10
N TYR A 145 -3.81 10.28 2.86
CA TYR A 145 -3.21 11.17 1.86
C TYR A 145 -4.10 12.38 1.52
N GLY A 146 -5.42 12.22 1.60
CA GLY A 146 -6.36 13.34 1.45
C GLY A 146 -6.29 14.31 2.61
N ARG A 147 -6.20 13.80 3.85
CA ARG A 147 -6.00 14.64 5.05
C ARG A 147 -4.68 15.40 4.98
N ALA A 148 -3.61 14.74 4.55
CA ALA A 148 -2.30 15.39 4.36
C ALA A 148 -2.35 16.47 3.27
N ALA A 149 -3.02 16.21 2.15
CA ALA A 149 -3.20 17.17 1.06
C ALA A 149 -3.99 18.41 1.54
N GLU A 150 -5.09 18.21 2.25
CA GLU A 150 -5.87 19.32 2.81
C GLU A 150 -5.07 20.12 3.83
N ALA A 151 -4.35 19.46 4.75
CA ALA A 151 -3.50 20.12 5.73
C ALA A 151 -2.40 20.95 5.04
N ALA A 152 -1.73 20.41 4.03
CA ALA A 152 -0.70 21.12 3.27
C ALA A 152 -1.28 22.36 2.56
N MET A 153 -2.43 22.23 1.90
CA MET A 153 -3.09 23.36 1.24
C MET A 153 -3.48 24.47 2.22
N ARG A 154 -3.96 24.10 3.41
CA ARG A 154 -4.29 25.08 4.48
C ARG A 154 -3.03 25.75 5.01
N SER A 155 -2.02 24.99 5.36
CA SER A 155 -0.74 25.47 5.89
C SER A 155 -0.04 26.43 4.93
N LEU A 156 -0.11 26.17 3.63
CA LEU A 156 0.54 26.97 2.58
C LEU A 156 -0.38 28.05 1.97
N GLY A 157 -1.59 28.23 2.51
CA GLY A 157 -2.48 29.32 2.21
C GLY A 157 -3.17 29.24 0.84
N VAL A 158 -3.29 28.04 0.24
CA VAL A 158 -3.96 27.87 -1.06
C VAL A 158 -5.34 27.23 -0.97
N TYR A 159 -5.71 26.68 0.19
CA TYR A 159 -6.96 25.92 0.35
C TYR A 159 -8.20 26.73 -0.05
N ASP A 160 -8.34 27.98 0.43
CA ASP A 160 -9.53 28.78 0.17
C ASP A 160 -9.72 29.14 -1.31
N VAL A 161 -8.62 29.20 -2.07
CA VAL A 161 -8.65 29.46 -3.51
C VAL A 161 -9.07 28.23 -4.31
N VAL A 162 -8.75 27.01 -3.80
CA VAL A 162 -8.96 25.77 -4.56
C VAL A 162 -10.11 24.91 -4.06
N LYS A 163 -10.68 25.18 -2.88
CA LYS A 163 -11.69 24.32 -2.25
C LYS A 163 -12.90 24.01 -3.13
N GLU A 164 -13.36 25.00 -3.93
CA GLU A 164 -14.48 24.83 -4.86
C GLU A 164 -14.08 24.10 -6.17
N LYS A 165 -12.78 23.90 -6.38
CA LYS A 165 -12.22 23.18 -7.53
C LYS A 165 -11.84 21.72 -7.19
N LEU A 166 -12.03 21.30 -5.93
CA LEU A 166 -11.59 20.00 -5.47
C LEU A 166 -12.43 18.87 -6.08
N VAL A 167 -11.74 17.90 -6.66
CA VAL A 167 -12.29 16.63 -7.10
C VAL A 167 -11.78 15.54 -6.17
N LEU A 168 -12.69 14.83 -5.50
CA LEU A 168 -12.35 13.85 -4.48
C LEU A 168 -12.27 12.44 -5.05
N GLY A 169 -11.06 11.86 -5.04
CA GLY A 169 -10.85 10.45 -5.33
C GLY A 169 -11.16 9.57 -4.11
N GLU A 170 -11.66 8.37 -4.36
CA GLU A 170 -11.90 7.37 -3.31
C GLU A 170 -10.62 7.01 -2.54
N ASN A 171 -9.48 7.05 -3.23
CA ASN A 171 -8.15 6.83 -2.68
C ASN A 171 -7.11 7.61 -3.49
N VAL A 172 -5.85 7.58 -3.06
CA VAL A 172 -4.79 8.36 -3.68
C VAL A 172 -4.38 7.85 -5.08
N ALA A 173 -4.63 6.58 -5.41
CA ALA A 173 -4.38 6.07 -6.77
C ALA A 173 -5.45 6.56 -7.75
N GLN A 174 -6.73 6.62 -7.35
CA GLN A 174 -7.77 7.23 -8.18
C GLN A 174 -7.52 8.73 -8.36
N THR A 175 -6.97 9.40 -7.35
CA THR A 175 -6.54 10.80 -7.46
C THR A 175 -5.53 10.98 -8.59
N ALA A 176 -4.51 10.12 -8.66
CA ALA A 176 -3.53 10.11 -9.74
C ALA A 176 -4.20 9.86 -11.09
N GLN A 177 -5.11 8.90 -11.17
CA GLN A 177 -5.86 8.57 -12.38
C GLN A 177 -6.68 9.76 -12.92
N PHE A 178 -7.29 10.59 -12.04
CA PHE A 178 -8.01 11.79 -12.49
C PHE A 178 -7.10 12.78 -13.21
N VAL A 179 -5.84 12.91 -12.78
CA VAL A 179 -4.85 13.76 -13.47
C VAL A 179 -4.40 13.12 -14.78
N GLU A 180 -4.10 11.82 -14.79
CA GLU A 180 -3.66 11.10 -16.00
C GLU A 180 -4.71 11.13 -17.11
N THR A 181 -6.01 11.03 -16.76
CA THR A 181 -7.13 11.04 -17.71
C THR A 181 -7.58 12.44 -18.10
N GLY A 182 -6.98 13.51 -17.53
CA GLY A 182 -7.41 14.88 -17.78
C GLY A 182 -8.72 15.28 -17.09
N SER A 183 -9.22 14.46 -16.15
CA SER A 183 -10.38 14.79 -15.33
C SER A 183 -10.04 15.84 -14.26
N ALA A 184 -8.75 16.03 -13.97
CA ALA A 184 -8.22 17.11 -13.15
C ALA A 184 -6.95 17.69 -13.79
N ASP A 185 -6.77 19.01 -13.64
CA ASP A 185 -5.62 19.75 -14.19
C ASP A 185 -4.34 19.50 -13.36
N ALA A 186 -4.52 19.20 -12.08
CA ALA A 186 -3.47 18.90 -11.12
C ALA A 186 -4.00 18.00 -10.01
N GLY A 187 -3.11 17.33 -9.29
CA GLY A 187 -3.48 16.53 -8.12
C GLY A 187 -2.40 16.51 -7.05
N ILE A 188 -2.82 16.34 -5.80
CA ILE A 188 -1.89 16.03 -4.72
C ILE A 188 -1.96 14.53 -4.48
N ILE A 189 -0.86 13.85 -4.81
CA ILE A 189 -0.77 12.37 -4.78
C ILE A 189 0.38 11.89 -3.91
N ALA A 190 0.48 10.57 -3.71
CA ALA A 190 1.61 9.97 -3.01
C ALA A 190 2.88 10.01 -3.89
N LEU A 191 4.04 10.33 -3.28
CA LEU A 191 5.34 10.27 -3.96
C LEU A 191 5.59 8.87 -4.51
N GLY A 192 5.21 7.80 -3.77
CA GLY A 192 5.38 6.42 -4.22
C GLY A 192 4.67 6.09 -5.53
N LEU A 193 3.53 6.73 -5.81
CA LEU A 193 2.85 6.62 -7.10
C LEU A 193 3.56 7.46 -8.17
N ALA A 194 3.92 8.70 -7.86
CA ALA A 194 4.58 9.60 -8.82
C ALA A 194 5.94 9.08 -9.30
N LEU A 195 6.64 8.29 -8.49
CA LEU A 195 7.91 7.65 -8.85
C LEU A 195 7.77 6.38 -9.68
N ALA A 196 6.58 5.80 -9.76
CA ALA A 196 6.33 4.64 -10.63
C ALA A 196 6.52 5.02 -12.11
N LEU A 197 7.02 4.07 -12.90
CA LEU A 197 7.33 4.31 -14.32
C LEU A 197 6.11 4.80 -15.08
N GLU A 198 4.95 4.25 -14.77
CA GLU A 198 3.67 4.56 -15.40
C GLU A 198 3.35 6.06 -15.28
N LEU A 199 3.48 6.65 -14.08
CA LEU A 199 3.18 8.06 -13.84
C LEU A 199 4.32 8.99 -14.28
N ARG A 200 5.57 8.54 -14.19
CA ARG A 200 6.73 9.34 -14.65
C ARG A 200 6.75 9.59 -16.16
N THR A 201 6.08 8.73 -16.92
CA THR A 201 5.97 8.90 -18.38
C THR A 201 4.81 9.79 -18.80
N THR A 202 3.86 10.06 -17.91
CA THR A 202 2.63 10.82 -18.20
C THR A 202 2.59 12.18 -17.50
N GLY A 203 3.35 12.36 -16.44
CA GLY A 203 3.33 13.59 -15.64
C GLY A 203 4.66 13.96 -15.04
N ARG A 204 4.67 15.12 -14.39
CA ARG A 204 5.79 15.65 -13.61
C ARG A 204 5.29 16.13 -12.25
N PHE A 205 6.17 16.19 -11.28
CA PHE A 205 5.78 16.52 -9.92
C PHE A 205 6.83 17.36 -9.19
N VAL A 206 6.38 18.02 -8.11
CA VAL A 206 7.25 18.64 -7.10
C VAL A 206 6.83 18.17 -5.71
N GLU A 207 7.80 17.95 -4.83
CA GLU A 207 7.52 17.56 -3.45
C GLU A 207 6.88 18.73 -2.68
N ILE A 208 5.91 18.40 -1.83
CA ILE A 208 5.30 19.36 -0.91
C ILE A 208 6.10 19.34 0.40
N PRO A 209 6.45 20.52 0.97
CA PRO A 209 7.27 20.58 2.17
C PRO A 209 6.71 19.75 3.33
N LEU A 210 7.53 18.91 3.94
CA LEU A 210 7.15 18.02 5.04
C LEU A 210 6.58 18.79 6.24
N SER A 211 7.04 20.02 6.48
CA SER A 211 6.54 20.88 7.57
C SER A 211 5.11 21.36 7.36
N SER A 212 4.52 21.17 6.18
CA SER A 212 3.18 21.69 5.85
C SER A 212 2.03 20.71 6.14
N TYR A 213 2.32 19.47 6.50
CA TYR A 213 1.32 18.45 6.81
C TYR A 213 1.83 17.47 7.88
N PRO A 214 0.93 16.82 8.63
CA PRO A 214 1.31 15.77 9.59
C PRO A 214 2.02 14.61 8.91
N GLU A 215 2.98 14.02 9.60
CA GLU A 215 3.69 12.82 9.12
C GLU A 215 2.70 11.69 8.78
N ILE A 216 2.94 11.03 7.66
CA ILE A 216 2.09 9.93 7.18
C ILE A 216 2.76 8.60 7.59
N GLU A 217 2.74 8.30 8.89
CA GLU A 217 3.23 7.02 9.41
C GLU A 217 2.35 5.87 8.92
N GLN A 218 2.97 4.88 8.32
CA GLN A 218 2.29 3.72 7.77
C GLN A 218 2.49 2.50 8.64
N GLY A 219 1.39 1.86 9.01
CA GLY A 219 1.39 0.69 9.87
C GLY A 219 0.61 -0.47 9.29
N GLY A 220 0.98 -1.67 9.73
CA GLY A 220 0.28 -2.90 9.36
C GLY A 220 -0.03 -3.77 10.56
N ALA A 221 -0.90 -4.74 10.34
CA ALA A 221 -1.25 -5.76 11.32
C ALA A 221 -1.72 -7.04 10.63
N ILE A 222 -1.52 -8.18 11.30
CA ILE A 222 -2.14 -9.44 10.93
C ILE A 222 -3.47 -9.53 11.69
N LEU A 223 -4.55 -9.85 10.97
CA LEU A 223 -5.87 -9.89 11.56
C LEU A 223 -6.10 -11.20 12.32
N LYS A 224 -6.81 -11.12 13.43
CA LYS A 224 -7.09 -12.28 14.30
C LYS A 224 -7.93 -13.35 13.61
N SER A 225 -8.69 -12.97 12.59
CA SER A 225 -9.54 -13.86 11.79
C SER A 225 -8.75 -14.68 10.75
N THR A 226 -7.45 -14.45 10.59
CA THR A 226 -6.64 -15.17 9.58
C THR A 226 -6.68 -16.68 9.81
N LYS A 227 -6.78 -17.42 8.72
CA LYS A 227 -6.64 -18.89 8.72
C LYS A 227 -5.23 -19.35 8.37
N GLU A 228 -4.39 -18.40 7.93
CA GLU A 228 -3.02 -18.63 7.45
C GLU A 228 -1.99 -17.80 8.27
N PRO A 229 -1.96 -17.94 9.62
CA PRO A 229 -1.16 -17.05 10.47
C PRO A 229 0.35 -17.14 10.18
N GLU A 230 0.89 -18.32 9.86
CA GLU A 230 2.31 -18.49 9.56
C GLU A 230 2.69 -17.87 8.21
N ALA A 231 1.84 -18.00 7.19
CA ALA A 231 2.04 -17.36 5.90
C ALA A 231 1.96 -15.82 6.02
N ALA A 232 1.00 -15.31 6.79
CA ALA A 232 0.87 -13.88 7.08
C ALA A 232 2.08 -13.34 7.87
N ARG A 233 2.60 -14.10 8.86
CA ARG A 233 3.85 -13.75 9.58
C ARG A 233 5.06 -13.73 8.66
N SER A 234 5.17 -14.69 7.74
CA SER A 234 6.27 -14.70 6.78
C SER A 234 6.24 -13.50 5.85
N LEU A 235 5.05 -13.08 5.38
CA LEU A 235 4.88 -11.86 4.60
C LEU A 235 5.28 -10.61 5.40
N ARG A 236 4.82 -10.49 6.66
CA ARG A 236 5.23 -9.40 7.56
C ARG A 236 6.75 -9.35 7.73
N THR A 237 7.38 -10.49 7.99
CA THR A 237 8.84 -10.58 8.17
C THR A 237 9.58 -10.13 6.90
N PHE A 238 9.10 -10.54 5.73
CA PHE A 238 9.67 -10.13 4.45
C PHE A 238 9.51 -8.62 4.22
N LEU A 239 8.33 -8.05 4.50
CA LEU A 239 8.06 -6.61 4.38
C LEU A 239 8.98 -5.76 5.26
N LEU A 240 9.36 -6.26 6.42
CA LEU A 240 10.30 -5.59 7.34
C LEU A 240 11.76 -5.92 7.03
N GLY A 241 12.02 -6.85 6.13
CA GLY A 241 13.34 -7.28 5.74
C GLY A 241 14.05 -6.31 4.78
N PRO A 242 15.37 -6.48 4.57
CA PRO A 242 16.21 -5.53 3.85
C PRO A 242 15.76 -5.30 2.40
N LYS A 243 15.36 -6.36 1.68
CA LYS A 243 14.91 -6.26 0.27
C LYS A 243 13.66 -5.40 0.10
N ALA A 244 12.66 -5.62 0.95
CA ALA A 244 11.44 -4.83 0.91
C ALA A 244 11.69 -3.38 1.35
N ARG A 245 12.51 -3.16 2.37
CA ARG A 245 12.93 -1.83 2.84
C ARG A 245 13.67 -1.06 1.74
N GLU A 246 14.56 -1.70 0.98
CA GLU A 246 15.23 -1.10 -0.16
C GLU A 246 14.23 -0.71 -1.26
N THR A 247 13.28 -1.59 -1.57
CA THR A 247 12.22 -1.29 -2.54
C THR A 247 11.36 -0.12 -2.08
N LEU A 248 10.94 -0.07 -0.82
CA LEU A 248 10.19 1.07 -0.26
C LEU A 248 10.97 2.38 -0.41
N LYS A 249 12.28 2.41 -0.09
CA LYS A 249 13.14 3.59 -0.30
C LYS A 249 13.18 4.03 -1.76
N ARG A 250 13.30 3.09 -2.69
CA ARG A 250 13.31 3.37 -4.14
C ARG A 250 12.02 4.03 -4.61
N PHE A 251 10.88 3.70 -3.98
CA PHE A 251 9.60 4.36 -4.21
C PHE A 251 9.38 5.60 -3.31
N GLY A 252 10.44 6.16 -2.71
CA GLY A 252 10.40 7.42 -2.00
C GLY A 252 9.77 7.38 -0.61
N PHE A 253 9.54 6.19 -0.05
CA PHE A 253 9.13 6.06 1.34
C PHE A 253 10.34 6.28 2.27
N PHE A 254 10.13 7.03 3.34
CA PHE A 254 11.02 6.97 4.50
C PHE A 254 10.75 5.69 5.28
N LEU A 255 11.76 5.24 5.97
CA LEU A 255 11.62 4.08 6.84
C LEU A 255 11.61 4.55 8.29
N PRO A 256 10.70 4.00 9.13
CA PRO A 256 10.76 4.24 10.56
C PRO A 256 12.13 3.80 11.09
N ASP A 257 12.63 4.54 12.09
CA ASP A 257 13.82 4.13 12.83
C ASP A 257 13.57 2.76 13.47
N ALA A 258 14.58 1.89 13.41
CA ALA A 258 14.48 0.50 13.85
C ALA A 258 14.46 0.39 15.37
#